data_6f3993bc31a21d2fbf96c6ebeb0ff7f4
#
_entry.id   6f3993bc31a21d2fbf96c6ebeb0ff7f4
#
_cell.length_a   1.000
_cell.length_b   1.000
_cell.length_c   1.000
_cell.angle_alpha   90.00
_cell.angle_beta   90.00
_cell.angle_gamma   90.00
#
_symmetry.space_group_name_H-M   'P 1'
#
loop_
_entity.id
_entity.type
_entity.pdbx_description
1 polymer ?
#
loop_
_entity_poly.entity_id
_entity_poly.type
_entity_poly.pdbx_seq_one_letter_code
_entity_poly.pdbx_strand_id
1 'polypeptide(L)'
;MKTRLLSFLLLFLLVCSAQSQTYQPTEENLKSRQEFRDNRFGIFLHWGIYSMLATGEWTMTNKNLNYKEYAKLAGGFYPAKFDAARWVSAIKASGAKYICFTSRHHDGFSMFHTRFSDYNIVDATPFKRDILKELADECHKQGIRLHLYYSHIDWYREDAPWGRTGRGTGRPNPKGDWNSYYKFMNNQLTELLTNYGKIGAIWFDGWWDQDQNPDFDWQLPGQYAMIHRLQPACLVGNNHHQAPFAGEDIQIFERDLPGENRAGLSGQDISALPLETCETMNGMWGYKITDQDYKSTKTLIHYLVKAAGKDANLLMNIGPQPDGELPAVALERLAEVGEWMKVYGETIYGTRGGCIAPHPWGVTTQSCLLYTSPSPRDCS
;
A
#
# COMPACT_ATOMS: atom_id res chain seq x y z
N MET A 1 7.11 41.06 -71.23
CA MET A 1 7.81 40.98 -69.95
C MET A 1 6.79 40.53 -68.91
N LYS A 2 6.90 39.28 -68.48
CA LYS A 2 5.94 38.68 -67.46
C LYS A 2 6.71 38.54 -66.16
N THR A 3 6.32 39.33 -65.17
CA THR A 3 6.83 39.27 -63.82
C THR A 3 6.13 38.13 -63.06
N ARG A 4 6.90 37.13 -62.64
CA ARG A 4 6.38 36.05 -61.80
C ARG A 4 6.48 36.48 -60.32
N LEU A 5 5.36 36.54 -59.65
CA LEU A 5 5.27 36.70 -58.20
C LEU A 5 5.53 35.33 -57.55
N LEU A 6 6.59 35.24 -56.78
CA LEU A 6 6.88 34.05 -55.92
C LEU A 6 6.21 34.26 -54.57
N SER A 7 5.15 33.53 -54.31
CA SER A 7 4.52 33.47 -52.97
C SER A 7 5.28 32.47 -52.09
N PHE A 8 5.98 32.96 -51.09
CA PHE A 8 6.56 32.14 -50.03
C PHE A 8 5.44 31.77 -49.04
N LEU A 9 5.07 30.51 -49.05
CA LEU A 9 4.17 29.93 -48.03
C LEU A 9 5.06 29.54 -46.84
N LEU A 10 5.05 30.32 -45.76
CA LEU A 10 5.67 29.97 -44.47
C LEU A 10 4.75 28.97 -43.79
N LEU A 11 5.11 27.69 -43.84
CA LEU A 11 4.49 26.65 -43.05
C LEU A 11 5.06 26.75 -41.61
N PHE A 12 4.29 27.36 -40.68
CA PHE A 12 4.57 27.27 -39.25
C PHE A 12 4.22 25.84 -38.79
N LEU A 13 5.21 25.00 -38.70
CA LEU A 13 5.13 23.75 -37.96
C LEU A 13 5.07 24.10 -36.46
N LEU A 14 3.87 24.11 -35.92
CA LEU A 14 3.64 24.03 -34.48
C LEU A 14 4.08 22.64 -34.02
N VAL A 15 5.35 22.50 -33.65
CA VAL A 15 5.81 21.38 -32.87
C VAL A 15 5.20 21.58 -31.47
N CYS A 16 4.03 20.97 -31.22
CA CYS A 16 3.57 20.73 -29.87
C CYS A 16 4.57 19.75 -29.24
N SER A 17 5.62 20.27 -28.61
CA SER A 17 6.37 19.53 -27.63
C SER A 17 5.38 19.22 -26.48
N ALA A 18 4.90 18.00 -26.44
CA ALA A 18 4.29 17.46 -25.25
C ALA A 18 5.42 17.42 -24.19
N GLN A 19 5.62 18.54 -23.51
CA GLN A 19 6.36 18.53 -22.25
C GLN A 19 5.58 17.57 -21.35
N SER A 20 6.15 16.44 -21.03
CA SER A 20 5.76 15.63 -19.90
C SER A 20 5.67 16.60 -18.70
N GLN A 21 4.45 16.98 -18.33
CA GLN A 21 4.23 17.80 -17.16
C GLN A 21 4.78 17.00 -15.98
N THR A 22 5.91 17.42 -15.45
CA THR A 22 6.43 16.87 -14.19
C THR A 22 5.32 17.01 -13.15
N TYR A 23 4.94 15.90 -12.53
CA TYR A 23 3.94 15.91 -11.46
C TYR A 23 4.29 16.97 -10.41
N GLN A 24 3.31 17.83 -10.14
CA GLN A 24 3.39 18.82 -9.08
C GLN A 24 2.30 18.51 -8.05
N PRO A 25 2.66 18.17 -6.81
CA PRO A 25 1.68 17.89 -5.77
C PRO A 25 0.87 19.15 -5.44
N THR A 26 -0.43 18.97 -5.20
CA THR A 26 -1.31 20.04 -4.72
C THR A 26 -1.02 20.37 -3.25
N GLU A 27 -1.52 21.51 -2.78
CA GLU A 27 -1.42 21.87 -1.35
C GLU A 27 -2.07 20.80 -0.45
N GLU A 28 -3.20 20.24 -0.87
CA GLU A 28 -3.87 19.16 -0.17
C GLU A 28 -3.01 17.90 -0.09
N ASN A 29 -2.32 17.56 -1.19
CA ASN A 29 -1.39 16.44 -1.21
C ASN A 29 -0.19 16.69 -0.29
N LEU A 30 0.42 17.87 -0.36
CA LEU A 30 1.55 18.25 0.52
C LEU A 30 1.15 18.19 1.99
N LYS A 31 -0.06 18.65 2.34
CA LYS A 31 -0.61 18.53 3.69
C LYS A 31 -0.75 17.05 4.08
N SER A 32 -1.27 16.21 3.20
CA SER A 32 -1.40 14.77 3.46
C SER A 32 -0.06 14.07 3.65
N ARG A 33 0.96 14.43 2.86
CA ARG A 33 2.34 13.94 3.06
C ARG A 33 2.88 14.31 4.44
N GLN A 34 2.62 15.56 4.88
CA GLN A 34 3.06 16.00 6.21
C GLN A 34 2.34 15.24 7.32
N GLU A 35 1.01 15.10 7.22
CA GLU A 35 0.20 14.34 8.18
C GLU A 35 0.60 12.86 8.21
N PHE A 36 0.95 12.27 7.06
CA PHE A 36 1.46 10.90 6.99
C PHE A 36 2.79 10.76 7.74
N ARG A 37 3.73 11.70 7.55
CA ARG A 37 4.99 11.73 8.31
C ARG A 37 4.75 11.84 9.81
N ASP A 38 3.74 12.59 10.24
CA ASP A 38 3.43 12.79 11.65
C ASP A 38 2.76 11.58 12.30
N ASN A 39 2.09 10.74 11.51
CA ASN A 39 1.38 9.56 11.98
C ASN A 39 2.29 8.42 12.45
N ARG A 40 3.44 8.23 11.85
CA ARG A 40 4.52 7.28 12.21
C ARG A 40 4.14 5.81 12.31
N PHE A 41 2.92 5.43 12.67
CA PHE A 41 2.54 4.05 12.94
C PHE A 41 1.20 3.69 12.29
N GLY A 42 1.20 2.60 11.52
CA GLY A 42 0.05 2.01 10.89
C GLY A 42 0.03 0.49 11.00
N ILE A 43 -1.15 -0.10 10.73
CA ILE A 43 -1.34 -1.56 10.68
C ILE A 43 -1.70 -1.97 9.26
N PHE A 44 -0.96 -2.95 8.74
CA PHE A 44 -1.24 -3.63 7.49
C PHE A 44 -2.10 -4.86 7.75
N LEU A 45 -3.11 -5.07 6.92
CA LEU A 45 -3.99 -6.23 7.02
C LEU A 45 -3.95 -6.99 5.69
N HIS A 46 -3.20 -8.10 5.66
CA HIS A 46 -3.17 -9.00 4.50
C HIS A 46 -4.26 -10.05 4.64
N TRP A 47 -5.40 -9.81 4.00
CA TRP A 47 -6.55 -10.69 4.10
C TRP A 47 -7.27 -10.90 2.77
N GLY A 48 -7.60 -12.14 2.48
CA GLY A 48 -8.27 -12.60 1.27
C GLY A 48 -8.64 -14.06 1.37
N ILE A 49 -9.16 -14.64 0.29
CA ILE A 49 -9.53 -16.06 0.25
C ILE A 49 -8.34 -17.01 0.48
N TYR A 50 -7.10 -16.54 0.23
CA TYR A 50 -5.89 -17.28 0.55
C TYR A 50 -5.79 -17.67 2.03
N SER A 51 -6.41 -16.90 2.93
CA SER A 51 -6.44 -17.23 4.37
C SER A 51 -7.09 -18.58 4.66
N MET A 52 -8.04 -19.03 3.81
CA MET A 52 -8.69 -20.33 3.97
C MET A 52 -7.74 -21.51 3.86
N LEU A 53 -6.68 -21.37 3.04
CA LEU A 53 -5.66 -22.42 2.90
C LEU A 53 -4.63 -22.37 4.03
N ALA A 54 -4.64 -21.31 4.83
CA ALA A 54 -3.80 -21.10 6.02
C ALA A 54 -2.31 -21.38 5.77
N THR A 55 -1.80 -21.02 4.58
CA THR A 55 -0.41 -21.23 4.16
C THR A 55 0.25 -19.97 3.61
N GLY A 56 -0.38 -18.81 3.82
CA GLY A 56 0.09 -17.51 3.38
C GLY A 56 -0.54 -17.06 2.05
N GLU A 57 -0.31 -15.82 1.70
CA GLU A 57 -0.92 -15.12 0.56
C GLU A 57 -0.42 -15.59 -0.81
N TRP A 58 0.79 -16.17 -0.85
CA TRP A 58 1.42 -16.68 -2.07
C TRP A 58 1.05 -18.13 -2.41
N THR A 59 0.12 -18.74 -1.69
CA THR A 59 -0.23 -20.18 -1.84
C THR A 59 -0.58 -20.57 -3.25
N MET A 60 -1.34 -19.74 -3.97
CA MET A 60 -1.79 -20.00 -5.33
C MET A 60 -0.61 -20.26 -6.28
N THR A 61 0.37 -19.38 -6.30
CA THR A 61 1.56 -19.51 -7.17
C THR A 61 2.58 -20.51 -6.62
N ASN A 62 2.84 -20.52 -5.31
CA ASN A 62 3.84 -21.41 -4.71
C ASN A 62 3.50 -22.88 -4.85
N LYS A 63 2.22 -23.22 -4.91
CA LYS A 63 1.72 -24.59 -5.08
C LYS A 63 1.22 -24.88 -6.50
N ASN A 64 1.38 -23.93 -7.43
CA ASN A 64 0.88 -24.04 -8.81
C ASN A 64 -0.60 -24.49 -8.86
N LEU A 65 -1.42 -23.89 -7.98
CA LEU A 65 -2.85 -24.19 -7.96
C LEU A 65 -3.51 -23.64 -9.22
N ASN A 66 -4.34 -24.48 -9.87
CA ASN A 66 -5.08 -24.03 -11.04
C ASN A 66 -5.97 -22.84 -10.66
N TYR A 67 -5.95 -21.76 -11.44
CA TYR A 67 -6.63 -20.51 -11.13
C TYR A 67 -8.15 -20.65 -10.99
N LYS A 68 -8.79 -21.52 -11.76
CA LYS A 68 -10.25 -21.80 -11.66
C LYS A 68 -10.58 -22.65 -10.44
N GLU A 69 -9.73 -23.62 -10.11
CA GLU A 69 -9.91 -24.44 -8.91
C GLU A 69 -9.67 -23.61 -7.65
N TYR A 70 -8.64 -22.77 -7.64
CA TYR A 70 -8.38 -21.84 -6.55
C TYR A 70 -9.56 -20.88 -6.33
N ALA A 71 -10.13 -20.33 -7.41
CA ALA A 71 -11.24 -19.40 -7.32
C ALA A 71 -12.49 -20.01 -6.65
N LYS A 72 -12.66 -21.36 -6.67
CA LYS A 72 -13.76 -22.04 -5.98
C LYS A 72 -13.72 -21.86 -4.45
N LEU A 73 -12.56 -21.50 -3.89
CA LEU A 73 -12.45 -21.15 -2.46
C LEU A 73 -13.43 -20.06 -2.06
N ALA A 74 -13.71 -19.11 -2.95
CA ALA A 74 -14.68 -18.04 -2.69
C ALA A 74 -16.05 -18.58 -2.28
N GLY A 75 -16.50 -19.71 -2.87
CA GLY A 75 -17.77 -20.34 -2.52
C GLY A 75 -17.86 -20.89 -1.08
N GLY A 76 -16.72 -21.05 -0.41
CA GLY A 76 -16.64 -21.45 1.01
C GLY A 76 -16.20 -20.33 1.95
N PHE A 77 -15.85 -19.14 1.43
CA PHE A 77 -15.37 -18.05 2.26
C PHE A 77 -16.52 -17.36 2.98
N TYR A 78 -16.60 -17.62 4.27
CA TYR A 78 -17.66 -17.09 5.15
C TYR A 78 -17.07 -16.61 6.48
N PRO A 79 -16.47 -15.40 6.53
CA PRO A 79 -15.84 -14.87 7.73
C PRO A 79 -16.86 -14.39 8.76
N ALA A 80 -17.58 -15.33 9.39
CA ALA A 80 -18.71 -15.08 10.28
C ALA A 80 -18.38 -14.21 11.49
N LYS A 81 -17.12 -14.16 11.90
CA LYS A 81 -16.65 -13.41 13.06
C LYS A 81 -16.07 -12.04 12.70
N PHE A 82 -16.10 -11.65 11.43
CA PHE A 82 -15.63 -10.33 11.01
C PHE A 82 -16.47 -9.23 11.64
N ASP A 83 -15.80 -8.35 12.36
CA ASP A 83 -16.36 -7.17 13.02
C ASP A 83 -15.40 -5.98 12.82
N ALA A 84 -15.78 -5.09 11.91
CA ALA A 84 -14.97 -3.92 11.56
C ALA A 84 -14.75 -2.99 12.76
N ALA A 85 -15.77 -2.84 13.62
CA ALA A 85 -15.68 -1.97 14.80
C ALA A 85 -14.65 -2.51 15.80
N ARG A 86 -14.65 -3.81 16.04
CA ARG A 86 -13.65 -4.46 16.92
C ARG A 86 -12.24 -4.36 16.34
N TRP A 87 -12.08 -4.59 15.04
CA TRP A 87 -10.77 -4.46 14.37
C TRP A 87 -10.21 -3.04 14.52
N VAL A 88 -10.99 -2.04 14.11
CA VAL A 88 -10.56 -0.64 14.14
C VAL A 88 -10.30 -0.18 15.57
N SER A 89 -11.14 -0.59 16.54
CA SER A 89 -10.94 -0.25 17.96
C SER A 89 -9.65 -0.83 18.53
N ALA A 90 -9.34 -2.11 18.25
CA ALA A 90 -8.11 -2.75 18.71
C ALA A 90 -6.86 -2.10 18.07
N ILE A 91 -6.92 -1.81 16.77
CA ILE A 91 -5.85 -1.14 16.05
C ILE A 91 -5.64 0.29 16.57
N LYS A 92 -6.71 1.04 16.75
CA LYS A 92 -6.63 2.39 17.33
C LYS A 92 -6.03 2.37 18.74
N ALA A 93 -6.42 1.40 19.57
CA ALA A 93 -5.90 1.25 20.91
C ALA A 93 -4.42 0.96 20.97
N SER A 94 -3.83 0.35 19.93
CA SER A 94 -2.38 0.16 19.80
C SER A 94 -1.59 1.46 19.57
N GLY A 95 -2.29 2.55 19.29
CA GLY A 95 -1.68 3.84 18.90
C GLY A 95 -1.51 4.02 17.40
N ALA A 96 -1.87 3.04 16.56
CA ALA A 96 -1.82 3.20 15.12
C ALA A 96 -2.78 4.32 14.63
N LYS A 97 -2.34 5.05 13.61
CA LYS A 97 -3.06 6.19 13.03
C LYS A 97 -3.71 5.88 11.69
N TYR A 98 -3.31 4.79 11.06
CA TYR A 98 -3.87 4.34 9.79
C TYR A 98 -3.86 2.82 9.68
N ILE A 99 -4.74 2.33 8.80
CA ILE A 99 -4.82 0.93 8.40
C ILE A 99 -4.55 0.89 6.90
N CYS A 100 -3.68 -0.03 6.43
CA CYS A 100 -3.56 -0.39 5.04
C CYS A 100 -4.20 -1.78 4.85
N PHE A 101 -5.22 -1.87 4.01
CA PHE A 101 -5.99 -3.09 3.80
C PHE A 101 -5.79 -3.63 2.39
N THR A 102 -5.55 -4.93 2.22
CA THR A 102 -5.45 -5.57 0.91
C THR A 102 -6.81 -5.61 0.23
N SER A 103 -7.16 -4.54 -0.51
CA SER A 103 -8.41 -4.49 -1.27
C SER A 103 -8.45 -5.54 -2.39
N ARG A 104 -7.30 -5.80 -3.04
CA ARG A 104 -7.09 -6.90 -3.99
C ARG A 104 -5.62 -7.29 -3.99
N HIS A 105 -5.33 -8.56 -3.67
CA HIS A 105 -3.97 -9.12 -3.72
C HIS A 105 -3.70 -9.81 -5.08
N HIS A 106 -2.52 -10.41 -5.25
CA HIS A 106 -2.07 -11.04 -6.49
C HIS A 106 -2.97 -12.18 -7.00
N ASP A 107 -3.74 -12.82 -6.12
CA ASP A 107 -4.71 -13.86 -6.49
C ASP A 107 -5.95 -13.31 -7.23
N GLY A 108 -6.04 -11.99 -7.39
CA GLY A 108 -7.08 -11.31 -8.15
C GLY A 108 -8.43 -11.20 -7.43
N PHE A 109 -8.58 -11.75 -6.21
CA PHE A 109 -9.82 -11.67 -5.47
C PHE A 109 -10.03 -10.29 -4.86
N SER A 110 -11.17 -9.65 -5.15
CA SER A 110 -11.51 -8.34 -4.64
C SER A 110 -12.26 -8.45 -3.30
N MET A 111 -11.69 -7.88 -2.22
CA MET A 111 -12.29 -7.83 -0.88
C MET A 111 -13.31 -6.70 -0.74
N PHE A 112 -13.84 -6.21 -1.83
CA PHE A 112 -14.84 -5.16 -1.94
C PHE A 112 -15.81 -5.46 -3.09
N HIS A 113 -16.99 -4.86 -3.06
CA HIS A 113 -17.96 -4.98 -4.15
C HIS A 113 -17.50 -4.17 -5.36
N THR A 114 -17.31 -4.83 -6.50
CA THR A 114 -16.94 -4.21 -7.77
C THR A 114 -17.85 -4.67 -8.89
N ARG A 115 -18.25 -3.76 -9.78
CA ARG A 115 -19.04 -4.07 -10.97
C ARG A 115 -18.23 -4.66 -12.11
N PHE A 116 -16.90 -4.67 -11.97
CA PHE A 116 -15.98 -5.05 -13.04
C PHE A 116 -15.48 -6.50 -12.95
N SER A 117 -15.86 -7.22 -11.92
CA SER A 117 -15.55 -8.63 -11.73
C SER A 117 -16.50 -9.27 -10.73
N ASP A 118 -17.07 -10.42 -11.07
CA ASP A 118 -17.86 -11.24 -10.14
C ASP A 118 -16.97 -11.96 -9.11
N TYR A 119 -15.64 -11.95 -9.33
CA TYR A 119 -14.67 -12.54 -8.41
C TYR A 119 -14.36 -11.59 -7.26
N ASN A 120 -15.38 -11.35 -6.44
CA ASN A 120 -15.33 -10.44 -5.30
C ASN A 120 -16.10 -11.00 -4.10
N ILE A 121 -15.86 -10.39 -2.93
CA ILE A 121 -16.40 -10.84 -1.64
C ILE A 121 -17.94 -10.86 -1.58
N VAL A 122 -18.61 -9.99 -2.32
CA VAL A 122 -20.08 -9.92 -2.31
C VAL A 122 -20.69 -10.93 -3.28
N ASP A 123 -20.18 -11.01 -4.50
CA ASP A 123 -20.81 -11.81 -5.56
C ASP A 123 -20.39 -13.28 -5.50
N ALA A 124 -19.10 -13.56 -5.27
CA ALA A 124 -18.55 -14.91 -5.31
C ALA A 124 -18.71 -15.71 -4.00
N THR A 125 -19.04 -15.05 -2.88
CA THR A 125 -19.07 -15.72 -1.58
C THR A 125 -20.49 -15.83 -1.01
N PRO A 126 -20.75 -16.81 -0.11
CA PRO A 126 -22.01 -16.85 0.62
C PRO A 126 -22.14 -15.74 1.68
N PHE A 127 -21.05 -15.02 1.99
CA PHE A 127 -21.01 -13.99 3.01
C PHE A 127 -21.81 -12.74 2.63
N LYS A 128 -21.80 -12.35 1.36
CA LYS A 128 -22.65 -11.29 0.78
C LYS A 128 -22.51 -9.90 1.44
N ARG A 129 -21.44 -9.64 2.18
CA ARG A 129 -21.17 -8.33 2.80
C ARG A 129 -19.93 -7.71 2.15
N ASP A 130 -19.96 -6.39 1.99
CA ASP A 130 -18.79 -5.61 1.53
C ASP A 130 -17.89 -5.27 2.71
N ILE A 131 -16.88 -6.11 2.93
CA ILE A 131 -15.93 -5.98 4.05
C ILE A 131 -15.22 -4.64 4.01
N LEU A 132 -14.79 -4.19 2.83
CA LEU A 132 -14.09 -2.91 2.72
C LEU A 132 -15.00 -1.75 3.05
N LYS A 133 -16.28 -1.80 2.67
CA LYS A 133 -17.24 -0.75 3.02
C LYS A 133 -17.43 -0.63 4.53
N GLU A 134 -17.60 -1.76 5.20
CA GLU A 134 -17.75 -1.77 6.66
C GLU A 134 -16.48 -1.27 7.36
N LEU A 135 -15.30 -1.70 6.88
CA LEU A 135 -14.03 -1.24 7.42
C LEU A 135 -13.83 0.27 7.19
N ALA A 136 -14.15 0.77 6.00
CA ALA A 136 -14.04 2.19 5.67
C ALA A 136 -14.95 3.04 6.56
N ASP A 137 -16.21 2.63 6.74
CA ASP A 137 -17.17 3.34 7.59
C ASP A 137 -16.68 3.42 9.05
N GLU A 138 -16.17 2.31 9.60
CA GLU A 138 -15.62 2.32 10.96
C GLU A 138 -14.31 3.10 11.07
N CYS A 139 -13.44 3.05 10.08
CA CYS A 139 -12.23 3.89 10.04
C CYS A 139 -12.60 5.38 10.10
N HIS A 140 -13.55 5.82 9.29
CA HIS A 140 -14.00 7.21 9.26
C HIS A 140 -14.66 7.62 10.59
N LYS A 141 -15.53 6.77 11.13
CA LYS A 141 -16.21 6.99 12.40
C LYS A 141 -15.24 7.10 13.58
N GLN A 142 -14.21 6.27 13.61
CA GLN A 142 -13.24 6.25 14.70
C GLN A 142 -12.04 7.19 14.48
N GLY A 143 -11.94 7.86 13.32
CA GLY A 143 -10.87 8.80 13.01
C GLY A 143 -9.52 8.13 12.69
N ILE A 144 -9.56 6.88 12.16
CA ILE A 144 -8.40 6.17 11.63
C ILE A 144 -8.35 6.39 10.11
N ARG A 145 -7.18 6.67 9.54
CA ARG A 145 -7.03 6.79 8.10
C ARG A 145 -7.03 5.41 7.45
N LEU A 146 -7.76 5.27 6.35
CA LEU A 146 -7.77 4.04 5.55
C LEU A 146 -6.87 4.22 4.33
N HIS A 147 -5.88 3.34 4.19
CA HIS A 147 -5.06 3.14 3.01
C HIS A 147 -5.45 1.83 2.35
N LEU A 148 -5.31 1.73 1.04
CA LEU A 148 -5.69 0.55 0.28
C LEU A 148 -4.48 0.00 -0.46
N TYR A 149 -4.09 -1.23 -0.12
CA TYR A 149 -3.18 -2.00 -0.96
C TYR A 149 -3.94 -2.48 -2.20
N TYR A 150 -3.31 -2.34 -3.35
CA TYR A 150 -3.84 -2.81 -4.62
C TYR A 150 -2.73 -3.41 -5.48
N SER A 151 -2.87 -4.69 -5.85
CA SER A 151 -1.90 -5.38 -6.67
C SER A 151 -2.00 -5.00 -8.14
N HIS A 152 -0.87 -4.72 -8.77
CA HIS A 152 -0.74 -4.66 -10.22
C HIS A 152 -0.72 -6.06 -10.87
N ILE A 153 -0.34 -7.10 -10.11
CA ILE A 153 -0.36 -8.49 -10.55
C ILE A 153 -1.77 -9.07 -10.41
N ASP A 154 -2.13 -9.96 -11.29
CA ASP A 154 -3.34 -10.77 -11.19
C ASP A 154 -3.08 -12.18 -11.71
N TRP A 155 -3.16 -13.16 -10.83
CA TRP A 155 -2.98 -14.57 -11.18
C TRP A 155 -4.28 -15.27 -11.61
N TYR A 156 -5.40 -14.56 -11.62
CA TYR A 156 -6.71 -15.08 -11.98
C TYR A 156 -7.19 -14.61 -13.36
N ARG A 157 -7.08 -13.32 -13.65
CA ARG A 157 -7.61 -12.73 -14.88
C ARG A 157 -6.81 -13.17 -16.11
N GLU A 158 -7.54 -13.58 -17.16
CA GLU A 158 -6.93 -14.09 -18.40
C GLU A 158 -6.36 -12.98 -19.29
N ASP A 159 -6.79 -11.72 -19.10
CA ASP A 159 -6.25 -10.56 -19.79
C ASP A 159 -5.02 -9.94 -19.08
N ALA A 160 -4.72 -10.31 -17.84
CA ALA A 160 -3.51 -9.89 -17.18
C ALA A 160 -2.28 -10.60 -17.76
N PRO A 161 -1.22 -9.87 -18.18
CA PRO A 161 -0.01 -10.51 -18.71
C PRO A 161 0.71 -11.31 -17.64
N TRP A 162 1.44 -12.36 -18.05
CA TRP A 162 2.28 -13.11 -17.14
C TRP A 162 3.59 -12.35 -16.91
N GLY A 163 3.96 -12.23 -15.64
CA GLY A 163 5.28 -11.77 -15.23
C GLY A 163 6.17 -12.92 -14.79
N ARG A 164 6.97 -12.70 -13.74
CA ARG A 164 7.80 -13.73 -13.11
C ARG A 164 6.98 -14.75 -12.32
N THR A 165 5.80 -14.36 -11.84
CA THR A 165 4.95 -15.13 -10.94
C THR A 165 3.66 -15.62 -11.61
N GLY A 166 2.94 -16.53 -10.96
CA GLY A 166 1.65 -17.02 -11.44
C GLY A 166 1.69 -17.90 -12.70
N ARG A 167 2.87 -18.25 -13.21
CA ARG A 167 3.03 -19.03 -14.46
C ARG A 167 2.50 -20.47 -14.36
N GLY A 168 2.58 -21.07 -13.17
CA GLY A 168 2.12 -22.44 -12.91
C GLY A 168 0.63 -22.57 -12.62
N THR A 169 -0.14 -21.49 -12.68
CA THR A 169 -1.58 -21.50 -12.32
C THR A 169 -2.50 -22.06 -13.41
N GLY A 170 -1.96 -22.37 -14.57
CA GLY A 170 -2.75 -22.89 -15.71
C GLY A 170 -3.61 -21.84 -16.39
N ARG A 171 -3.41 -20.57 -16.11
CA ARG A 171 -4.07 -19.46 -16.78
C ARG A 171 -3.65 -19.42 -18.25
N PRO A 172 -4.59 -19.25 -19.20
CA PRO A 172 -4.26 -19.13 -20.61
C PRO A 172 -3.65 -17.77 -20.94
N ASN A 173 -3.18 -17.61 -22.16
CA ASN A 173 -2.74 -16.35 -22.72
C ASN A 173 -1.61 -15.64 -21.94
N PRO A 174 -0.33 -16.09 -22.09
CA PRO A 174 0.81 -15.47 -21.39
C PRO A 174 0.99 -13.97 -21.66
N LYS A 175 0.59 -13.51 -22.86
CA LYS A 175 0.71 -12.09 -23.24
C LYS A 175 -0.37 -11.21 -22.61
N GLY A 176 -1.52 -11.81 -22.26
CA GLY A 176 -2.69 -11.06 -21.82
C GLY A 176 -3.24 -10.12 -22.90
N ASP A 177 -4.07 -9.19 -22.44
CA ASP A 177 -4.49 -7.98 -23.13
C ASP A 177 -4.28 -6.81 -22.16
N TRP A 178 -3.13 -6.17 -22.25
CA TRP A 178 -2.75 -5.10 -21.33
C TRP A 178 -3.76 -3.96 -21.30
N ASN A 179 -4.30 -3.55 -22.45
CA ASN A 179 -5.26 -2.46 -22.50
C ASN A 179 -6.56 -2.81 -21.75
N SER A 180 -7.04 -4.04 -21.90
CA SER A 180 -8.19 -4.56 -21.16
C SER A 180 -7.92 -4.59 -19.66
N TYR A 181 -6.78 -5.16 -19.26
CA TYR A 181 -6.42 -5.29 -17.86
C TYR A 181 -6.15 -3.92 -17.19
N TYR A 182 -5.43 -3.02 -17.86
CA TYR A 182 -5.20 -1.66 -17.38
C TYR A 182 -6.50 -0.89 -17.17
N LYS A 183 -7.44 -1.00 -18.13
CA LYS A 183 -8.76 -0.41 -17.99
C LYS A 183 -9.54 -1.00 -16.81
N PHE A 184 -9.45 -2.31 -16.61
CA PHE A 184 -10.06 -2.99 -15.46
C PHE A 184 -9.52 -2.44 -14.13
N MET A 185 -8.19 -2.36 -13.97
CA MET A 185 -7.58 -1.81 -12.77
C MET A 185 -8.03 -0.37 -12.49
N ASN A 186 -8.01 0.49 -13.52
CA ASN A 186 -8.41 1.89 -13.37
C ASN A 186 -9.89 2.05 -13.04
N ASN A 187 -10.75 1.17 -13.54
CA ASN A 187 -12.16 1.14 -13.18
C ASN A 187 -12.36 0.75 -11.71
N GLN A 188 -11.66 -0.28 -11.22
CA GLN A 188 -11.70 -0.66 -9.80
C GLN A 188 -11.13 0.43 -8.89
N LEU A 189 -10.00 1.04 -9.26
CA LEU A 189 -9.42 2.16 -8.51
C LEU A 189 -10.38 3.37 -8.47
N THR A 190 -11.12 3.61 -9.55
CA THR A 190 -12.15 4.64 -9.57
C THR A 190 -13.27 4.31 -8.57
N GLU A 191 -13.76 3.06 -8.52
CA GLU A 191 -14.74 2.64 -7.51
C GLU A 191 -14.21 2.82 -6.08
N LEU A 192 -12.98 2.38 -5.82
CA LEU A 192 -12.34 2.51 -4.52
C LEU A 192 -12.23 3.98 -4.06
N LEU A 193 -11.91 4.88 -4.99
CA LEU A 193 -11.74 6.31 -4.69
C LEU A 193 -13.05 7.10 -4.69
N THR A 194 -14.17 6.52 -5.13
CA THR A 194 -15.46 7.24 -5.20
C THR A 194 -16.53 6.69 -4.25
N ASN A 195 -16.46 5.40 -3.89
CA ASN A 195 -17.53 4.73 -3.14
C ASN A 195 -17.20 4.47 -1.67
N TYR A 196 -15.93 4.61 -1.27
CA TYR A 196 -15.47 4.22 0.08
C TYR A 196 -15.04 5.43 0.93
N GLY A 197 -15.46 6.64 0.56
CA GLY A 197 -15.14 7.88 1.26
C GLY A 197 -13.70 8.34 1.04
N LYS A 198 -13.12 8.99 2.04
CA LYS A 198 -11.74 9.49 1.95
C LYS A 198 -10.74 8.36 2.09
N ILE A 199 -9.90 8.17 1.08
CA ILE A 199 -8.80 7.22 1.09
C ILE A 199 -7.50 7.98 1.35
N GLY A 200 -6.74 7.53 2.34
CA GLY A 200 -5.49 8.18 2.73
C GLY A 200 -4.34 7.91 1.78
N ALA A 201 -4.25 6.68 1.25
CA ALA A 201 -3.27 6.32 0.24
C ALA A 201 -3.71 5.10 -0.58
N ILE A 202 -3.22 4.99 -1.81
CA ILE A 202 -3.14 3.75 -2.57
C ILE A 202 -1.72 3.21 -2.46
N TRP A 203 -1.59 2.00 -1.96
CA TRP A 203 -0.36 1.26 -1.78
C TRP A 203 -0.26 0.18 -2.86
N PHE A 204 0.50 0.45 -3.90
CA PHE A 204 0.68 -0.48 -5.02
C PHE A 204 1.77 -1.51 -4.75
N ASP A 205 1.60 -2.68 -5.38
CA ASP A 205 2.58 -3.75 -5.36
C ASP A 205 2.56 -4.52 -6.69
N GLY A 206 3.69 -5.20 -6.99
CA GLY A 206 3.76 -6.09 -8.13
C GLY A 206 4.46 -5.53 -9.37
N TRP A 207 4.93 -4.28 -9.35
CA TRP A 207 5.70 -3.72 -10.47
C TRP A 207 6.90 -4.63 -10.84
N TRP A 208 7.59 -5.15 -9.86
CA TRP A 208 8.75 -6.02 -9.98
C TRP A 208 8.47 -7.33 -10.73
N ASP A 209 7.22 -7.72 -10.94
CA ASP A 209 6.85 -8.94 -11.67
C ASP A 209 7.20 -8.87 -13.17
N GLN A 210 7.35 -7.66 -13.72
CA GLN A 210 7.75 -7.38 -15.09
C GLN A 210 9.15 -6.75 -15.22
N ASP A 211 9.95 -6.70 -14.16
CA ASP A 211 11.27 -6.03 -14.15
C ASP A 211 12.28 -6.64 -15.13
N GLN A 212 12.07 -7.88 -15.55
CA GLN A 212 12.87 -8.57 -16.58
C GLN A 212 12.37 -8.33 -18.02
N ASN A 213 11.29 -7.57 -18.16
CA ASN A 213 10.71 -7.21 -19.47
C ASN A 213 10.86 -5.71 -19.72
N PRO A 214 11.96 -5.24 -20.29
CA PRO A 214 12.25 -3.82 -20.44
C PRO A 214 11.27 -3.09 -21.37
N ASP A 215 10.55 -3.83 -22.21
CA ASP A 215 9.58 -3.27 -23.16
C ASP A 215 8.17 -3.14 -22.54
N PHE A 216 7.99 -3.60 -21.28
CA PHE A 216 6.70 -3.55 -20.62
C PHE A 216 6.50 -2.20 -19.91
N ASP A 217 5.51 -1.45 -20.36
CA ASP A 217 5.11 -0.19 -19.73
C ASP A 217 3.85 -0.37 -18.87
N TRP A 218 4.00 -0.20 -17.58
CA TRP A 218 2.89 -0.21 -16.61
C TRP A 218 1.93 0.97 -16.76
N GLN A 219 2.28 2.00 -17.53
CA GLN A 219 1.50 3.24 -17.71
C GLN A 219 1.17 3.93 -16.37
N LEU A 220 2.06 3.85 -15.41
CA LEU A 220 1.90 4.39 -14.05
C LEU A 220 1.55 5.88 -14.01
N PRO A 221 2.16 6.77 -14.85
CA PRO A 221 1.84 8.20 -14.80
C PRO A 221 0.36 8.49 -15.03
N GLY A 222 -0.30 7.78 -15.93
CA GLY A 222 -1.73 7.91 -16.19
C GLY A 222 -2.59 7.46 -15.01
N GLN A 223 -2.20 6.36 -14.38
CA GLN A 223 -2.89 5.80 -13.22
C GLN A 223 -2.73 6.71 -11.98
N TYR A 224 -1.52 7.20 -11.71
CA TYR A 224 -1.25 8.12 -10.59
C TYR A 224 -1.98 9.46 -10.78
N ALA A 225 -1.95 10.02 -11.99
CA ALA A 225 -2.70 11.24 -12.30
C ALA A 225 -4.22 11.06 -12.12
N MET A 226 -4.76 9.89 -12.44
CA MET A 226 -6.18 9.57 -12.19
C MET A 226 -6.49 9.57 -10.68
N ILE A 227 -5.65 8.96 -9.86
CA ILE A 227 -5.81 8.91 -8.39
C ILE A 227 -5.82 10.34 -7.82
N HIS A 228 -4.80 11.14 -8.13
CA HIS A 228 -4.69 12.52 -7.65
C HIS A 228 -5.82 13.43 -8.14
N ARG A 229 -6.38 13.17 -9.33
CA ARG A 229 -7.54 13.89 -9.84
C ARG A 229 -8.82 13.54 -9.07
N LEU A 230 -9.01 12.25 -8.73
CA LEU A 230 -10.21 11.78 -8.02
C LEU A 230 -10.17 12.18 -6.54
N GLN A 231 -9.03 12.07 -5.91
CA GLN A 231 -8.81 12.48 -4.52
C GLN A 231 -7.42 13.14 -4.38
N PRO A 232 -7.31 14.48 -4.49
CA PRO A 232 -6.03 15.19 -4.43
C PRO A 232 -5.22 14.93 -3.14
N ALA A 233 -5.93 14.66 -2.04
CA ALA A 233 -5.32 14.33 -0.75
C ALA A 233 -4.87 12.87 -0.62
N CYS A 234 -5.26 11.98 -1.54
CA CYS A 234 -4.86 10.57 -1.53
C CYS A 234 -3.39 10.46 -1.97
N LEU A 235 -2.58 9.81 -1.14
CA LEU A 235 -1.17 9.57 -1.43
C LEU A 235 -1.00 8.33 -2.30
N VAL A 236 0.08 8.29 -3.08
CA VAL A 236 0.46 7.13 -3.88
C VAL A 236 1.81 6.60 -3.39
N GLY A 237 1.86 5.34 -3.02
CA GLY A 237 3.08 4.58 -2.76
C GLY A 237 3.11 3.33 -3.63
N ASN A 238 4.30 2.90 -4.06
CA ASN A 238 4.45 1.70 -4.86
C ASN A 238 5.67 0.89 -4.41
N ASN A 239 5.43 -0.36 -4.05
CA ASN A 239 6.45 -1.30 -3.58
C ASN A 239 7.21 -1.93 -4.77
N HIS A 240 7.87 -1.11 -5.56
CA HIS A 240 8.64 -1.54 -6.73
C HIS A 240 10.13 -1.78 -6.45
N HIS A 241 10.61 -1.47 -5.24
CA HIS A 241 11.99 -1.65 -4.79
C HIS A 241 13.01 -0.77 -5.56
N GLN A 242 12.55 0.36 -6.11
CA GLN A 242 13.34 1.34 -6.86
C GLN A 242 13.25 2.73 -6.20
N ALA A 243 14.05 3.67 -6.68
CA ALA A 243 13.83 5.08 -6.39
C ALA A 243 12.44 5.51 -6.87
N PRO A 244 11.75 6.45 -6.17
CA PRO A 244 10.38 6.82 -6.50
C PRO A 244 10.21 7.30 -7.93
N PHE A 245 9.12 6.86 -8.58
CA PHE A 245 8.70 7.35 -9.88
C PHE A 245 7.91 8.65 -9.75
N ALA A 246 7.84 9.41 -10.84
CA ALA A 246 7.07 10.65 -10.87
C ALA A 246 5.58 10.40 -10.55
N GLY A 247 5.05 11.12 -9.58
CA GLY A 247 3.67 10.97 -9.11
C GLY A 247 3.53 10.16 -7.84
N GLU A 248 4.60 9.60 -7.31
CA GLU A 248 4.59 8.95 -6.00
C GLU A 248 4.75 9.97 -4.87
N ASP A 249 4.12 9.65 -3.74
CA ASP A 249 4.06 10.49 -2.54
C ASP A 249 4.74 9.84 -1.34
N ILE A 250 4.91 8.51 -1.38
CA ILE A 250 5.49 7.70 -0.32
C ILE A 250 6.53 6.79 -0.94
N GLN A 251 7.73 6.73 -0.36
CA GLN A 251 8.73 5.74 -0.68
C GLN A 251 8.66 4.58 0.31
N ILE A 252 8.58 3.36 -0.22
CA ILE A 252 8.36 2.13 0.53
C ILE A 252 9.64 1.31 0.63
N PHE A 253 9.90 0.76 1.81
CA PHE A 253 10.98 -0.18 2.12
C PHE A 253 10.37 -1.45 2.71
N GLU A 254 10.52 -2.58 2.02
CA GLU A 254 9.94 -3.84 2.48
C GLU A 254 10.92 -4.60 3.37
N ARG A 255 10.49 -4.96 4.59
CA ARG A 255 11.21 -5.74 5.59
C ARG A 255 12.53 -5.14 6.10
N ASP A 256 12.94 -4.01 5.56
CA ASP A 256 14.13 -3.28 5.95
C ASP A 256 13.81 -1.83 6.31
N LEU A 257 14.64 -1.23 7.12
CA LEU A 257 14.60 0.21 7.39
C LEU A 257 15.27 0.97 6.24
N PRO A 258 14.92 2.24 5.99
CA PRO A 258 15.62 3.06 5.01
C PRO A 258 17.14 3.04 5.19
N GLY A 259 17.87 2.69 4.12
CA GLY A 259 19.33 2.53 4.11
C GLY A 259 19.83 1.17 4.62
N GLU A 260 18.94 0.22 4.88
CA GLU A 260 19.26 -1.18 5.09
C GLU A 260 18.78 -2.02 3.90
N ASN A 261 19.42 -3.17 3.66
CA ASN A 261 19.01 -4.10 2.61
C ASN A 261 19.35 -5.55 3.01
N ARG A 262 18.88 -5.96 4.19
CA ARG A 262 19.11 -7.32 4.73
C ARG A 262 18.21 -8.35 4.05
N ALA A 263 16.97 -7.93 3.75
CA ALA A 263 16.00 -8.76 3.01
C ALA A 263 16.28 -8.79 1.50
N GLY A 264 17.14 -7.90 0.98
CA GLY A 264 17.47 -7.81 -0.45
C GLY A 264 16.43 -7.06 -1.29
N LEU A 265 15.46 -6.39 -0.63
CA LEU A 265 14.33 -5.72 -1.28
C LEU A 265 14.37 -4.18 -1.13
N SER A 266 15.38 -3.64 -0.45
CA SER A 266 15.40 -2.22 -0.02
C SER A 266 16.73 -1.54 -0.31
N GLY A 267 17.37 -1.90 -1.42
CA GLY A 267 18.66 -1.35 -1.86
C GLY A 267 18.61 0.01 -2.55
N GLN A 268 17.41 0.59 -2.72
CA GLN A 268 17.20 1.87 -3.39
C GLN A 268 17.69 3.05 -2.55
N ASP A 269 18.08 4.14 -3.22
CA ASP A 269 18.44 5.40 -2.57
C ASP A 269 17.24 6.01 -1.82
N ILE A 270 17.53 6.69 -0.71
CA ILE A 270 16.52 7.38 0.10
C ILE A 270 16.18 8.72 -0.56
N SER A 271 14.91 8.94 -0.84
CA SER A 271 14.39 10.18 -1.41
C SER A 271 13.96 11.19 -0.32
N ALA A 272 13.53 12.37 -0.76
CA ALA A 272 12.93 13.39 0.12
C ALA A 272 11.43 13.15 0.40
N LEU A 273 10.82 12.12 -0.18
CA LEU A 273 9.42 11.78 0.06
C LEU A 273 9.22 11.26 1.50
N PRO A 274 8.00 11.25 2.02
CA PRO A 274 7.64 10.46 3.20
C PRO A 274 8.09 9.01 3.04
N LEU A 275 8.72 8.46 4.06
CA LEU A 275 9.26 7.10 4.05
C LEU A 275 8.34 6.17 4.84
N GLU A 276 8.16 4.97 4.36
CA GLU A 276 7.46 3.89 5.07
C GLU A 276 8.26 2.60 5.00
N THR A 277 8.40 1.92 6.13
CA THR A 277 8.87 0.54 6.18
C THR A 277 7.72 -0.38 6.58
N CYS A 278 7.60 -1.54 5.94
CA CYS A 278 6.61 -2.53 6.34
C CYS A 278 7.27 -3.81 6.84
N GLU A 279 6.72 -4.37 7.91
CA GLU A 279 7.25 -5.57 8.55
C GLU A 279 6.11 -6.41 9.12
N THR A 280 6.30 -7.72 9.19
CA THR A 280 5.34 -8.67 9.73
C THR A 280 5.51 -8.88 11.24
N MET A 281 4.41 -9.15 11.96
CA MET A 281 4.51 -9.57 13.38
C MET A 281 5.13 -10.97 13.54
N ASN A 282 4.95 -11.82 12.51
CA ASN A 282 5.50 -13.18 12.42
C ASN A 282 6.34 -13.34 11.14
N GLY A 283 6.29 -14.46 10.43
CA GLY A 283 7.07 -14.70 9.21
C GLY A 283 6.34 -14.32 7.91
N MET A 284 5.00 -14.47 7.88
CA MET A 284 4.20 -14.32 6.66
C MET A 284 3.34 -13.07 6.68
N TRP A 285 2.97 -12.56 5.49
CA TRP A 285 2.04 -11.45 5.37
C TRP A 285 0.60 -11.93 5.61
N GLY A 286 0.11 -12.89 4.85
CA GLY A 286 -1.20 -13.52 5.03
C GLY A 286 -1.18 -14.60 6.11
N TYR A 287 -2.37 -14.98 6.59
CA TYR A 287 -2.52 -16.00 7.63
C TYR A 287 -1.87 -17.33 7.23
N LYS A 288 -1.02 -17.83 8.13
CA LYS A 288 -0.40 -19.17 8.03
C LYS A 288 -0.46 -19.85 9.39
N ILE A 289 -1.21 -20.95 9.46
CA ILE A 289 -1.50 -21.62 10.74
C ILE A 289 -0.25 -22.17 11.44
N THR A 290 0.77 -22.55 10.69
CA THR A 290 2.03 -23.05 11.23
C THR A 290 3.04 -21.97 11.61
N ASP A 291 2.77 -20.70 11.27
CA ASP A 291 3.66 -19.56 11.55
C ASP A 291 3.25 -18.91 12.89
N GLN A 292 3.71 -19.53 13.97
CA GLN A 292 3.43 -19.12 15.34
C GLN A 292 4.60 -18.36 15.98
N ASP A 293 5.67 -18.09 15.23
CA ASP A 293 6.84 -17.37 15.72
C ASP A 293 6.60 -15.85 15.65
N TYR A 294 5.75 -15.37 16.55
CA TYR A 294 5.48 -13.95 16.67
C TYR A 294 6.62 -13.23 17.37
N LYS A 295 7.06 -12.12 16.78
CA LYS A 295 8.03 -11.22 17.39
C LYS A 295 7.51 -10.75 18.77
N SER A 296 8.42 -10.62 19.73
CA SER A 296 8.06 -10.09 21.05
C SER A 296 7.64 -8.61 20.94
N THR A 297 6.81 -8.15 21.85
CA THR A 297 6.42 -6.73 21.96
C THR A 297 7.62 -5.80 22.00
N LYS A 298 8.68 -6.19 22.74
CA LYS A 298 9.95 -5.46 22.76
C LYS A 298 10.55 -5.33 21.36
N THR A 299 10.57 -6.40 20.57
CA THR A 299 11.09 -6.38 19.20
C THR A 299 10.26 -5.44 18.32
N LEU A 300 8.92 -5.50 18.40
CA LEU A 300 8.01 -4.66 17.62
C LEU A 300 8.17 -3.17 17.99
N ILE A 301 8.29 -2.84 19.28
CA ILE A 301 8.57 -1.48 19.74
C ILE A 301 9.93 -1.00 19.22
N HIS A 302 10.95 -1.87 19.24
CA HIS A 302 12.26 -1.52 18.67
C HIS A 302 12.21 -1.24 17.18
N TYR A 303 11.37 -1.94 16.40
CA TYR A 303 11.15 -1.62 14.99
C TYR A 303 10.53 -0.25 14.83
N LEU A 304 9.48 0.06 15.62
CA LEU A 304 8.81 1.36 15.59
C LEU A 304 9.77 2.51 15.92
N VAL A 305 10.53 2.36 17.00
CA VAL A 305 11.53 3.35 17.44
C VAL A 305 12.60 3.56 16.36
N LYS A 306 13.13 2.48 15.79
CA LYS A 306 14.14 2.56 14.73
C LYS A 306 13.60 3.18 13.45
N ALA A 307 12.36 2.87 13.06
CA ALA A 307 11.70 3.47 11.92
C ALA A 307 11.57 4.99 12.13
N ALA A 308 11.08 5.42 13.30
CA ALA A 308 10.98 6.83 13.65
C ALA A 308 12.35 7.54 13.61
N GLY A 309 13.41 6.91 14.12
CA GLY A 309 14.77 7.42 14.07
C GLY A 309 15.36 7.53 12.65
N LYS A 310 14.83 6.76 11.70
CA LYS A 310 15.14 6.82 10.26
C LYS A 310 14.19 7.74 9.46
N ASP A 311 13.39 8.53 10.14
CA ASP A 311 12.34 9.40 9.57
C ASP A 311 11.27 8.65 8.78
N ALA A 312 11.05 7.36 9.07
CA ALA A 312 10.09 6.51 8.41
C ALA A 312 8.89 6.18 9.30
N ASN A 313 7.76 5.91 8.67
CA ASN A 313 6.63 5.26 9.32
C ASN A 313 6.88 3.75 9.41
N LEU A 314 6.32 3.11 10.44
CA LEU A 314 6.21 1.65 10.50
C LEU A 314 4.79 1.23 10.13
N LEU A 315 4.66 0.39 9.11
CA LEU A 315 3.44 -0.31 8.74
C LEU A 315 3.59 -1.78 9.17
N MET A 316 2.98 -2.14 10.31
CA MET A 316 3.11 -3.44 10.96
C MET A 316 1.99 -4.38 10.50
N ASN A 317 2.35 -5.55 9.98
CA ASN A 317 1.39 -6.45 9.35
C ASN A 317 0.79 -7.48 10.27
N ILE A 318 -0.51 -7.71 10.07
CA ILE A 318 -1.29 -8.81 10.63
C ILE A 318 -1.98 -9.56 9.48
N GLY A 319 -1.94 -10.89 9.49
CA GLY A 319 -2.73 -11.76 8.61
C GLY A 319 -3.99 -12.23 9.32
N PRO A 320 -5.18 -11.66 9.06
CA PRO A 320 -6.43 -12.10 9.66
C PRO A 320 -6.78 -13.54 9.31
N GLN A 321 -7.45 -14.24 10.22
CA GLN A 321 -7.91 -15.62 10.07
C GLN A 321 -9.06 -15.74 9.08
N PRO A 322 -9.31 -16.92 8.49
CA PRO A 322 -10.38 -17.10 7.50
C PRO A 322 -11.78 -16.88 8.07
N ASP A 323 -11.96 -17.01 9.38
CA ASP A 323 -13.24 -16.76 10.05
C ASP A 323 -13.51 -15.28 10.33
N GLY A 324 -12.53 -14.40 10.05
CA GLY A 324 -12.65 -12.95 10.23
C GLY A 324 -12.12 -12.44 11.57
N GLU A 325 -11.51 -13.27 12.41
CA GLU A 325 -10.82 -12.79 13.61
C GLU A 325 -9.38 -12.38 13.33
N LEU A 326 -8.90 -11.38 14.05
CA LEU A 326 -7.47 -11.15 14.16
C LEU A 326 -6.85 -12.21 15.07
N PRO A 327 -5.66 -12.76 14.73
CA PRO A 327 -5.01 -13.74 15.62
C PRO A 327 -4.84 -13.23 17.04
N ALA A 328 -5.17 -14.08 18.03
CA ALA A 328 -5.14 -13.69 19.44
C ALA A 328 -3.79 -13.09 19.88
N VAL A 329 -2.67 -13.69 19.42
CA VAL A 329 -1.34 -13.18 19.71
C VAL A 329 -1.12 -11.79 19.10
N ALA A 330 -1.64 -11.54 17.89
CA ALA A 330 -1.54 -10.21 17.29
C ALA A 330 -2.32 -9.17 18.10
N LEU A 331 -3.53 -9.51 18.59
CA LEU A 331 -4.31 -8.63 19.47
C LEU A 331 -3.59 -8.34 20.79
N GLU A 332 -2.94 -9.34 21.39
CA GLU A 332 -2.11 -9.17 22.57
C GLU A 332 -0.96 -8.19 22.31
N ARG A 333 -0.22 -8.38 21.21
CA ARG A 333 0.88 -7.47 20.81
C ARG A 333 0.40 -6.05 20.54
N LEU A 334 -0.77 -5.88 19.90
CA LEU A 334 -1.38 -4.56 19.70
C LEU A 334 -1.67 -3.87 21.03
N ALA A 335 -2.26 -4.60 22.00
CA ALA A 335 -2.56 -4.06 23.31
C ALA A 335 -1.30 -3.63 24.07
N GLU A 336 -0.26 -4.48 24.08
CA GLU A 336 1.01 -4.21 24.76
C GLU A 336 1.76 -3.02 24.11
N VAL A 337 1.79 -2.94 22.78
CA VAL A 337 2.34 -1.77 22.05
C VAL A 337 1.54 -0.52 22.41
N GLY A 338 0.21 -0.64 22.52
CA GLY A 338 -0.67 0.45 22.91
C GLY A 338 -0.37 1.01 24.31
N GLU A 339 -0.10 0.15 25.29
CA GLU A 339 0.30 0.60 26.63
C GLU A 339 1.64 1.38 26.59
N TRP A 340 2.59 0.91 25.80
CA TRP A 340 3.84 1.64 25.61
C TRP A 340 3.62 2.99 24.89
N MET A 341 2.78 3.01 23.86
CA MET A 341 2.47 4.24 23.09
C MET A 341 1.73 5.29 23.92
N LYS A 342 0.93 4.90 24.91
CA LYS A 342 0.28 5.86 25.84
C LYS A 342 1.30 6.66 26.63
N VAL A 343 2.43 6.04 26.98
CA VAL A 343 3.47 6.68 27.80
C VAL A 343 4.49 7.40 26.93
N TYR A 344 4.91 6.81 25.82
CA TYR A 344 6.06 7.26 25.04
C TYR A 344 5.70 7.77 23.62
N GLY A 345 4.42 7.80 23.27
CA GLY A 345 3.98 8.18 21.92
C GLY A 345 4.44 9.57 21.48
N GLU A 346 4.70 10.49 22.41
CA GLU A 346 5.25 11.82 22.10
C GLU A 346 6.66 11.75 21.49
N THR A 347 7.42 10.68 21.74
CA THR A 347 8.74 10.46 21.14
C THR A 347 8.64 9.88 19.72
N ILE A 348 7.45 9.52 19.28
CA ILE A 348 7.16 8.89 17.98
C ILE A 348 6.37 9.85 17.09
N TYR A 349 5.15 10.25 17.51
CA TYR A 349 4.27 11.08 16.68
C TYR A 349 4.81 12.51 16.49
N GLY A 350 4.63 13.04 15.27
CA GLY A 350 5.04 14.42 14.96
C GLY A 350 6.55 14.65 15.02
N THR A 351 7.35 13.59 15.13
CA THR A 351 8.81 13.70 15.19
C THR A 351 9.45 13.53 13.82
N ARG A 352 10.74 13.85 13.73
CA ARG A 352 11.64 13.54 12.60
C ARG A 352 12.83 12.74 13.11
N GLY A 353 13.59 12.17 12.19
CA GLY A 353 14.85 11.50 12.56
C GLY A 353 15.76 12.45 13.34
N GLY A 354 16.37 11.94 14.39
CA GLY A 354 17.26 12.75 15.24
C GLY A 354 18.61 13.05 14.59
N CYS A 355 19.29 14.06 15.09
CA CYS A 355 20.59 14.49 14.60
C CYS A 355 21.77 13.60 15.09
N ILE A 356 21.53 12.68 16.04
CA ILE A 356 22.56 11.78 16.56
C ILE A 356 22.47 10.45 15.77
N ALA A 357 23.62 9.99 15.27
CA ALA A 357 23.69 8.70 14.58
C ALA A 357 23.20 7.55 15.47
N PRO A 358 22.65 6.46 14.89
CA PRO A 358 22.23 5.31 15.66
C PRO A 358 23.37 4.71 16.49
N HIS A 359 23.07 4.34 17.72
CA HIS A 359 24.00 3.71 18.68
C HIS A 359 23.44 2.38 19.20
N PRO A 360 24.26 1.53 19.86
CA PRO A 360 23.78 0.30 20.49
C PRO A 360 22.68 0.50 21.53
N TRP A 361 22.63 1.68 22.18
CA TRP A 361 21.59 2.03 23.16
C TRP A 361 20.28 2.49 22.50
N GLY A 362 20.28 2.86 21.20
CA GLY A 362 19.06 3.29 20.50
C GLY A 362 19.28 4.33 19.41
N VAL A 363 18.22 5.04 19.11
CA VAL A 363 18.16 6.15 18.13
C VAL A 363 17.54 7.38 18.79
N THR A 364 17.70 8.52 18.13
CA THR A 364 17.06 9.78 18.58
C THR A 364 16.01 10.23 17.58
N THR A 365 14.97 10.89 18.09
CA THR A 365 14.00 11.63 17.32
C THR A 365 13.99 13.08 17.80
N GLN A 366 13.58 13.99 16.94
CA GLN A 366 13.41 15.39 17.27
C GLN A 366 11.98 15.84 16.92
N SER A 367 11.32 16.54 17.82
CA SER A 367 10.06 17.22 17.52
C SER A 367 10.39 18.68 17.18
N CYS A 368 9.88 19.17 16.05
CA CYS A 368 9.92 20.59 15.73
C CYS A 368 8.80 21.26 16.52
N LEU A 369 9.05 21.58 17.79
CA LEU A 369 8.22 22.54 18.50
C LEU A 369 8.54 23.92 17.88
N LEU A 370 7.75 24.33 16.90
CA LEU A 370 7.66 25.72 16.50
C LEU A 370 7.03 26.48 17.67
N TYR A 371 7.84 26.83 18.67
CA TYR A 371 7.53 27.99 19.45
C TYR A 371 7.64 29.18 18.51
N THR A 372 6.60 29.99 18.42
CA THR A 372 6.59 31.28 17.77
C THR A 372 7.52 32.24 18.52
N SER A 373 8.80 32.01 18.39
CA SER A 373 9.84 33.00 18.65
C SER A 373 10.37 33.47 17.30
N PRO A 374 10.39 34.76 17.02
CA PRO A 374 10.78 35.28 15.71
C PRO A 374 12.29 35.26 15.45
N SER A 375 13.03 34.33 16.06
CA SER A 375 14.47 34.25 15.85
C SER A 375 14.82 33.03 14.95
N PRO A 376 15.45 33.25 13.79
CA PRO A 376 15.95 32.16 12.93
C PRO A 376 17.15 31.41 13.54
N ARG A 377 17.51 31.66 14.80
CA ARG A 377 18.70 31.09 15.43
C ARG A 377 18.48 29.79 16.21
N ASP A 378 17.22 29.36 16.37
CA ASP A 378 16.89 28.20 17.21
C ASP A 378 16.67 26.88 16.44
N CYS A 379 16.99 26.87 15.14
CA CYS A 379 16.97 25.69 14.27
C CYS A 379 18.34 25.39 13.65
N SER A 380 19.43 25.58 14.39
CA SER A 380 20.77 25.16 13.94
C SER A 380 21.29 23.98 14.78
#